data_2fb250ffad84fc3149fdb8bf4a10d8bf
#
_entry.id   2fb250ffad84fc3149fdb8bf4a10d8bf
#
_cell.length_a   1.000
_cell.length_b   1.000
_cell.length_c   1.000
_cell.angle_alpha   90.00
_cell.angle_beta   90.00
_cell.angle_gamma   90.00
#
_symmetry.space_group_name_H-M   'P 1'
#
loop_
_entity.id
_entity.type
_entity.pdbx_description
1 polymer ?
#
loop_
_entity_poly.entity_id
_entity_poly.type
_entity_poly.pdbx_seq_one_letter_code
_entity_poly.pdbx_strand_id
1 'polypeptide(L)'
;LAKHHIAGAAAIAERIGSQQDLMGKASCLTATITNAAFKNRAVRFLMEKGTGIDRRWIMPTYESRPFSKDLQGHRTVSGENGRAILFTTCFVEYSEAITARAALEVLEHNGVAVEGGYQACCGAPFLHGGDLASAKKNAAKVVAGLIARVREGVPIVVPGPTCSYQLKNEY
;
A
#
# COMPACT_ATOMS: atom_id res chain seq x y z
N LEU A 1 -3.22 -12.77 -21.13
CA LEU A 1 -3.04 -11.32 -21.11
C LEU A 1 -1.89 -10.96 -22.04
N ALA A 2 -2.20 -10.32 -23.18
CA ALA A 2 -1.20 -9.89 -24.13
C ALA A 2 -0.29 -8.84 -23.44
N LYS A 3 1.02 -9.04 -23.50
CA LYS A 3 1.99 -7.99 -23.12
C LYS A 3 1.80 -6.83 -24.10
N HIS A 4 1.07 -5.82 -23.69
CA HIS A 4 1.12 -4.54 -24.40
C HIS A 4 2.53 -3.97 -24.19
N HIS A 5 3.33 -3.96 -25.23
CA HIS A 5 4.61 -3.25 -25.23
C HIS A 5 4.33 -1.74 -25.22
N ILE A 6 4.20 -1.19 -24.05
CA ILE A 6 4.18 0.27 -23.88
C ILE A 6 5.62 0.73 -24.01
N ALA A 7 5.91 1.60 -24.97
CA ALA A 7 7.25 2.09 -25.25
C ALA A 7 7.47 3.52 -24.73
N GLY A 8 8.71 3.89 -24.47
CA GLY A 8 9.10 5.25 -24.09
C GLY A 8 8.68 5.69 -22.69
N ALA A 9 8.30 6.95 -22.53
CA ALA A 9 7.95 7.55 -21.24
C ALA A 9 6.77 6.87 -20.52
N ALA A 10 5.80 6.34 -21.28
CA ALA A 10 4.67 5.59 -20.72
C ALA A 10 5.12 4.29 -20.04
N ALA A 11 6.10 3.58 -20.60
CA ALA A 11 6.67 2.38 -19.98
C ALA A 11 7.41 2.71 -18.67
N ILE A 12 8.08 3.87 -18.62
CA ILE A 12 8.74 4.34 -17.39
C ILE A 12 7.71 4.67 -16.31
N ALA A 13 6.64 5.40 -16.67
CA ALA A 13 5.57 5.75 -15.74
C ALA A 13 4.88 4.50 -15.16
N GLU A 14 4.60 3.51 -15.99
CA GLU A 14 4.01 2.23 -15.57
C GLU A 14 4.95 1.45 -14.63
N ARG A 15 6.23 1.39 -14.96
CA ARG A 15 7.23 0.73 -14.13
C ARG A 15 7.42 1.43 -12.78
N ILE A 16 7.40 2.75 -12.75
CA ILE A 16 7.40 3.53 -11.51
C ILE A 16 6.10 3.25 -10.73
N GLY A 17 4.95 3.30 -11.39
CA GLY A 17 3.64 3.03 -10.80
C GLY A 17 3.51 1.64 -10.19
N SER A 18 4.20 0.64 -10.72
CA SER A 18 4.18 -0.72 -10.15
C SER A 18 5.01 -0.87 -8.86
N GLN A 19 5.98 0.02 -8.61
CA GLN A 19 6.89 -0.03 -7.45
C GLN A 19 6.36 0.73 -6.21
N GLN A 20 5.04 0.73 -5.97
CA GLN A 20 4.40 1.52 -4.92
C GLN A 20 4.97 1.30 -3.52
N ASP A 21 5.30 0.05 -3.17
CA ASP A 21 5.86 -0.28 -1.85
C ASP A 21 7.28 0.31 -1.67
N LEU A 22 8.13 0.16 -2.69
CA LEU A 22 9.49 0.71 -2.64
C LEU A 22 9.49 2.24 -2.61
N MET A 23 8.67 2.83 -3.47
CA MET A 23 8.51 4.30 -3.52
C MET A 23 7.93 4.85 -2.22
N GLY A 24 6.93 4.17 -1.66
CA GLY A 24 6.34 4.55 -0.39
C GLY A 24 7.37 4.55 0.74
N LYS A 25 8.15 3.48 0.87
CA LYS A 25 9.24 3.40 1.86
C LYS A 25 10.26 4.51 1.72
N ALA A 26 10.76 4.73 0.51
CA ALA A 26 11.75 5.78 0.24
C ALA A 26 11.18 7.18 0.50
N SER A 27 9.93 7.41 0.07
CA SER A 27 9.27 8.70 0.23
C SER A 27 8.91 9.01 1.68
N CYS A 28 8.58 8.03 2.51
CA CYS A 28 8.39 8.23 3.95
C CYS A 28 9.68 8.72 4.63
N LEU A 29 10.83 8.15 4.28
CA LEU A 29 12.11 8.57 4.84
C LEU A 29 12.46 10.03 4.50
N THR A 30 11.98 10.52 3.37
CA THR A 30 12.24 11.86 2.84
C THR A 30 10.96 12.68 2.68
N ALA A 31 9.93 12.42 3.48
CA ALA A 31 8.58 12.92 3.27
C ALA A 31 8.50 14.44 3.11
N THR A 32 9.18 15.18 3.95
CA THR A 32 9.21 16.66 3.88
C THR A 32 9.74 17.15 2.53
N ILE A 33 10.85 16.56 2.06
CA ILE A 33 11.50 16.93 0.80
C ILE A 33 10.63 16.47 -0.38
N THR A 34 10.19 15.22 -0.36
CA THR A 34 9.36 14.63 -1.42
C THR A 34 8.04 15.39 -1.58
N ASN A 35 7.35 15.69 -0.49
CA ASN A 35 6.10 16.42 -0.51
C ASN A 35 6.28 17.87 -1.00
N ALA A 36 7.38 18.53 -0.62
CA ALA A 36 7.73 19.87 -1.13
C ALA A 36 8.05 19.81 -2.62
N ALA A 37 8.81 18.82 -3.08
CA ALA A 37 9.13 18.63 -4.48
C ALA A 37 7.87 18.40 -5.34
N PHE A 38 6.92 17.59 -4.86
CA PHE A 38 5.66 17.34 -5.59
C PHE A 38 4.73 18.56 -5.68
N LYS A 39 4.86 19.51 -4.78
CA LYS A 39 4.16 20.80 -4.84
C LYS A 39 4.86 21.82 -5.74
N ASN A 40 6.15 21.62 -6.05
CA ASN A 40 6.94 22.56 -6.83
C ASN A 40 6.67 22.42 -8.34
N ARG A 41 6.23 23.51 -8.98
CA ARG A 41 5.83 23.52 -10.41
C ARG A 41 7.00 23.18 -11.36
N ALA A 42 8.21 23.61 -11.05
CA ALA A 42 9.39 23.33 -11.87
C ALA A 42 9.79 21.85 -11.79
N VAL A 43 9.77 21.29 -10.58
CA VAL A 43 10.00 19.84 -10.38
C VAL A 43 8.95 19.02 -11.12
N ARG A 44 7.66 19.39 -11.05
CA ARG A 44 6.58 18.71 -11.76
C ARG A 44 6.74 18.79 -13.27
N PHE A 45 7.21 19.91 -13.80
CA PHE A 45 7.53 20.05 -15.22
C PHE A 45 8.67 19.11 -15.64
N LEU A 46 9.76 19.05 -14.87
CA LEU A 46 10.88 18.15 -15.14
C LEU A 46 10.47 16.67 -15.04
N MET A 47 9.65 16.31 -14.06
CA MET A 47 9.09 14.95 -13.93
C MET A 47 8.26 14.58 -15.15
N GLU A 48 7.40 15.45 -15.64
CA GLU A 48 6.60 15.21 -16.86
C GLU A 48 7.49 14.91 -18.06
N LYS A 49 8.56 15.69 -18.24
CA LYS A 49 9.51 15.48 -19.35
C LYS A 49 10.31 14.18 -19.21
N GLY A 50 10.70 13.79 -18.00
CA GLY A 50 11.51 12.60 -17.76
C GLY A 50 10.71 11.31 -17.63
N THR A 51 9.51 11.35 -17.05
CA THR A 51 8.73 10.15 -16.73
C THR A 51 7.43 10.01 -17.52
N GLY A 52 6.97 11.08 -18.17
CA GLY A 52 5.67 11.12 -18.84
C GLY A 52 4.47 11.32 -17.89
N ILE A 53 4.70 11.47 -16.58
CA ILE A 53 3.63 11.73 -15.62
C ILE A 53 3.18 13.19 -15.74
N ASP A 54 1.95 13.40 -16.18
CA ASP A 54 1.38 14.75 -16.37
C ASP A 54 1.53 15.59 -15.08
N ARG A 55 2.07 16.80 -15.22
CA ARG A 55 2.26 17.74 -14.09
C ARG A 55 0.97 18.16 -13.39
N ARG A 56 -0.20 17.97 -14.02
CA ARG A 56 -1.53 18.24 -13.43
C ARG A 56 -2.01 17.08 -12.55
N TRP A 57 -1.40 15.91 -12.67
CA TRP A 57 -1.74 14.77 -11.83
C TRP A 57 -1.49 15.10 -10.36
N ILE A 58 -2.47 14.79 -9.51
CA ILE A 58 -2.34 14.98 -8.06
C ILE A 58 -1.44 13.88 -7.51
N MET A 59 -0.25 14.27 -7.05
CA MET A 59 0.67 13.33 -6.42
C MET A 59 0.24 13.02 -4.99
N PRO A 60 0.47 11.78 -4.52
CA PRO A 60 0.21 11.44 -3.13
C PRO A 60 1.07 12.30 -2.18
N THR A 61 0.52 12.59 -1.01
CA THR A 61 1.30 13.16 0.10
C THR A 61 1.78 12.01 0.96
N TYR A 62 3.08 11.90 1.16
CA TYR A 62 3.66 10.82 1.97
C TYR A 62 3.69 11.19 3.45
N GLU A 63 3.35 10.22 4.28
CA GLU A 63 3.53 10.29 5.73
C GLU A 63 5.03 10.30 6.07
N SER A 64 5.41 10.96 7.16
CA SER A 64 6.79 10.93 7.66
C SER A 64 7.19 9.58 8.28
N ARG A 65 6.20 8.71 8.48
CA ARG A 65 6.36 7.45 9.16
C ARG A 65 5.27 6.47 8.69
N PRO A 66 5.61 5.21 8.36
CA PRO A 66 4.63 4.20 7.98
C PRO A 66 3.64 3.90 9.11
N PHE A 67 2.37 3.66 8.79
CA PHE A 67 1.34 3.36 9.79
C PHE A 67 1.65 2.12 10.64
N SER A 68 2.29 1.11 10.07
CA SER A 68 2.72 -0.09 10.82
C SER A 68 3.62 0.22 12.01
N LYS A 69 4.36 1.34 11.98
CA LYS A 69 5.17 1.82 13.11
C LYS A 69 4.31 2.42 14.21
N ASP A 70 3.20 3.05 13.85
CA ASP A 70 2.24 3.57 14.82
C ASP A 70 1.55 2.41 15.54
N LEU A 71 1.18 1.37 14.80
CA LEU A 71 0.53 0.19 15.35
C LEU A 71 1.43 -0.63 16.27
N GLN A 72 2.76 -0.68 16.03
CA GLN A 72 3.72 -1.38 16.90
C GLN A 72 3.77 -0.82 18.34
N GLY A 73 3.47 0.46 18.53
CA GLY A 73 3.39 1.10 19.85
C GLY A 73 1.98 1.21 20.41
N HIS A 74 1.01 0.72 19.66
CA HIS A 74 -0.39 0.83 20.02
C HIS A 74 -0.81 -0.27 21.01
N ARG A 75 -1.50 0.13 22.08
CA ARG A 75 -2.04 -0.83 23.05
C ARG A 75 -3.44 -1.25 22.60
N THR A 76 -3.55 -2.47 22.09
CA THR A 76 -4.84 -3.01 21.65
C THR A 76 -5.82 -3.18 22.80
N VAL A 77 -7.11 -3.10 22.49
CA VAL A 77 -8.21 -3.42 23.41
C VAL A 77 -8.22 -4.91 23.79
N SER A 78 -9.02 -5.28 24.78
CA SER A 78 -9.12 -6.65 25.33
C SER A 78 -9.54 -7.73 24.31
N GLY A 79 -10.17 -7.34 23.21
CA GLY A 79 -10.65 -8.28 22.18
C GLY A 79 -11.87 -9.09 22.61
N GLU A 80 -12.75 -8.52 23.40
CA GLU A 80 -13.99 -9.16 23.89
C GLU A 80 -14.86 -9.70 22.75
N ASN A 81 -14.85 -9.02 21.60
CA ASN A 81 -15.59 -9.39 20.40
C ASN A 81 -14.70 -10.04 19.32
N GLY A 82 -13.53 -10.53 19.71
CA GLY A 82 -12.63 -11.26 18.84
C GLY A 82 -11.39 -10.47 18.41
N ARG A 83 -10.73 -10.99 17.37
CA ARG A 83 -9.48 -10.44 16.83
C ARG A 83 -9.61 -10.25 15.32
N ALA A 84 -8.87 -9.29 14.77
CA ALA A 84 -8.77 -9.08 13.34
C ALA A 84 -7.34 -8.66 12.95
N ILE A 85 -6.94 -9.00 11.72
CA ILE A 85 -5.71 -8.50 11.11
C ILE A 85 -6.08 -7.28 10.28
N LEU A 86 -5.46 -6.15 10.55
CA LEU A 86 -5.55 -4.97 9.70
C LEU A 86 -4.42 -5.00 8.66
N PHE A 87 -4.77 -5.42 7.44
CA PHE A 87 -3.85 -5.38 6.30
C PHE A 87 -3.93 -4.00 5.65
N THR A 88 -3.04 -3.11 6.04
CA THR A 88 -2.89 -1.82 5.37
C THR A 88 -2.32 -2.03 3.97
N THR A 89 -2.90 -1.35 2.99
CA THR A 89 -2.39 -1.36 1.63
C THR A 89 -1.13 -0.50 1.55
N CYS A 90 -0.29 -0.65 0.52
CA CYS A 90 0.90 0.20 0.38
C CYS A 90 0.54 1.70 0.33
N PHE A 91 -0.61 2.05 -0.26
CA PHE A 91 -1.08 3.43 -0.30
C PHE A 91 -1.48 3.94 1.09
N VAL A 92 -2.25 3.15 1.83
CA VAL A 92 -2.68 3.48 3.21
C VAL A 92 -1.48 3.50 4.16
N GLU A 93 -0.54 2.58 3.98
CA GLU A 93 0.67 2.47 4.81
C GLU A 93 1.55 3.72 4.76
N TYR A 94 1.69 4.32 3.56
CA TYR A 94 2.67 5.38 3.32
C TYR A 94 2.09 6.75 3.02
N SER A 95 0.81 6.83 2.61
CA SER A 95 0.25 8.09 2.11
C SER A 95 -1.10 8.45 2.72
N GLU A 96 -1.86 7.49 3.22
CA GLU A 96 -3.22 7.71 3.69
C GLU A 96 -3.49 7.04 5.05
N ALA A 97 -2.54 7.20 5.97
CA ALA A 97 -2.61 6.58 7.30
C ALA A 97 -3.88 6.94 8.10
N ILE A 98 -4.55 8.04 7.75
CA ILE A 98 -5.84 8.41 8.34
C ILE A 98 -6.90 7.32 8.15
N THR A 99 -6.94 6.68 6.98
CA THR A 99 -7.87 5.57 6.69
C THR A 99 -7.59 4.35 7.58
N ALA A 100 -6.31 4.04 7.81
CA ALA A 100 -5.93 2.95 8.70
C ALA A 100 -6.26 3.26 10.17
N ARG A 101 -6.02 4.50 10.61
CA ARG A 101 -6.38 4.96 11.97
C ARG A 101 -7.88 4.87 12.20
N ALA A 102 -8.69 5.34 11.23
CA ALA A 102 -10.14 5.23 11.33
C ALA A 102 -10.63 3.78 11.37
N ALA A 103 -10.05 2.90 10.55
CA ALA A 103 -10.38 1.48 10.57
C ALA A 103 -10.01 0.83 11.92
N LEU A 104 -8.84 1.16 12.47
CA LEU A 104 -8.39 0.71 13.77
C LEU A 104 -9.36 1.15 14.87
N GLU A 105 -9.69 2.44 14.90
CA GLU A 105 -10.60 3.03 15.88
C GLU A 105 -12.00 2.38 15.85
N VAL A 106 -12.54 2.16 14.65
CA VAL A 106 -13.84 1.48 14.49
C VAL A 106 -13.79 0.05 15.03
N LEU A 107 -12.74 -0.71 14.70
CA LEU A 107 -12.60 -2.09 15.18
C LEU A 107 -12.49 -2.15 16.70
N GLU A 108 -11.64 -1.30 17.27
CA GLU A 108 -11.41 -1.26 18.73
C GLU A 108 -12.62 -0.74 19.51
N HIS A 109 -13.33 0.26 18.96
CA HIS A 109 -14.58 0.73 19.54
C HIS A 109 -15.64 -0.38 19.63
N ASN A 110 -15.57 -1.34 18.71
CA ASN A 110 -16.42 -2.53 18.73
C ASN A 110 -15.80 -3.72 19.50
N GLY A 111 -14.78 -3.50 20.31
CA GLY A 111 -14.17 -4.53 21.15
C GLY A 111 -13.34 -5.57 20.40
N VAL A 112 -12.92 -5.27 19.16
CA VAL A 112 -12.09 -6.18 18.35
C VAL A 112 -10.62 -5.84 18.53
N ALA A 113 -9.82 -6.79 19.00
CA ALA A 113 -8.37 -6.62 19.09
C ALA A 113 -7.73 -6.66 17.70
N VAL A 114 -6.88 -5.68 17.38
CA VAL A 114 -6.31 -5.51 16.03
C VAL A 114 -4.83 -5.86 16.01
N GLU A 115 -4.46 -6.75 15.09
CA GLU A 115 -3.07 -7.07 14.77
C GLU A 115 -2.68 -6.43 13.43
N GLY A 116 -1.44 -5.95 13.30
CA GLY A 116 -0.92 -5.43 12.03
C GLY A 116 -0.57 -6.55 11.07
N GLY A 117 -1.04 -6.44 9.82
CA GLY A 117 -0.88 -7.48 8.79
C GLY A 117 -0.10 -7.05 7.54
N TYR A 118 0.43 -5.81 7.48
CA TYR A 118 1.16 -5.39 6.29
C TYR A 118 2.54 -6.03 6.20
N GLN A 119 2.74 -6.81 5.15
CA GLN A 119 4.02 -7.50 4.87
C GLN A 119 4.67 -6.98 3.59
N ALA A 120 3.87 -6.69 2.57
CA ALA A 120 4.28 -6.19 1.26
C ALA A 120 3.06 -5.66 0.50
N CYS A 121 3.30 -5.01 -0.63
CA CYS A 121 2.23 -4.68 -1.57
C CYS A 121 1.47 -5.95 -1.99
N CYS A 122 0.15 -5.86 -2.15
CA CYS A 122 -0.70 -6.97 -2.63
C CYS A 122 -0.36 -7.45 -4.04
N GLY A 123 0.48 -6.76 -4.79
CA GLY A 123 0.90 -7.17 -6.14
C GLY A 123 -0.02 -6.72 -7.28
N ALA A 124 -1.16 -6.11 -6.99
CA ALA A 124 -2.09 -5.65 -8.03
C ALA A 124 -1.45 -4.76 -9.11
N PRO A 125 -0.59 -3.77 -8.77
CA PRO A 125 0.08 -2.95 -9.79
C PRO A 125 0.97 -3.77 -10.74
N PHE A 126 1.63 -4.80 -10.25
CA PHE A 126 2.44 -5.71 -11.08
C PHE A 126 1.55 -6.58 -11.97
N LEU A 127 0.45 -7.09 -11.42
CA LEU A 127 -0.51 -7.91 -12.16
C LEU A 127 -1.11 -7.11 -13.33
N HIS A 128 -1.53 -5.87 -13.08
CA HIS A 128 -2.09 -4.98 -14.10
C HIS A 128 -1.05 -4.60 -15.16
N GLY A 129 0.20 -4.41 -14.78
CA GLY A 129 1.33 -4.17 -15.68
C GLY A 129 1.84 -5.42 -16.39
N GLY A 130 1.25 -6.60 -16.16
CA GLY A 130 1.65 -7.87 -16.78
C GLY A 130 2.94 -8.48 -16.23
N ASP A 131 3.51 -7.94 -15.14
CA ASP A 131 4.66 -8.52 -14.45
C ASP A 131 4.19 -9.59 -13.43
N LEU A 132 3.81 -10.74 -13.96
CA LEU A 132 3.31 -11.86 -13.16
C LEU A 132 4.35 -12.42 -12.20
N ALA A 133 5.64 -12.33 -12.52
CA ALA A 133 6.71 -12.80 -11.65
C ALA A 133 6.80 -11.98 -10.37
N SER A 134 6.78 -10.65 -10.49
CA SER A 134 6.77 -9.74 -9.33
C SER A 134 5.45 -9.82 -8.55
N ALA A 135 4.31 -9.96 -9.23
CA ALA A 135 3.02 -10.17 -8.59
C ALA A 135 3.03 -11.43 -7.73
N LYS A 136 3.47 -12.56 -8.27
CA LYS A 136 3.60 -13.85 -7.56
C LYS A 136 4.56 -13.76 -6.36
N LYS A 137 5.69 -13.06 -6.52
CA LYS A 137 6.66 -12.86 -5.43
C LYS A 137 6.05 -12.07 -4.27
N ASN A 138 5.26 -11.04 -4.56
CA ASN A 138 4.58 -10.27 -3.53
C ASN A 138 3.46 -11.08 -2.87
N ALA A 139 2.65 -11.78 -3.65
CA ALA A 139 1.62 -12.68 -3.13
C ALA A 139 2.21 -13.70 -2.15
N ALA A 140 3.32 -14.34 -2.52
CA ALA A 140 4.00 -15.31 -1.65
C ALA A 140 4.42 -14.68 -0.30
N LYS A 141 4.93 -13.44 -0.29
CA LYS A 141 5.29 -12.74 0.95
C LYS A 141 4.08 -12.44 1.81
N VAL A 142 3.00 -11.95 1.20
CA VAL A 142 1.76 -11.62 1.91
C VAL A 142 1.15 -12.89 2.51
N VAL A 143 1.04 -13.95 1.72
CA VAL A 143 0.54 -15.24 2.19
C VAL A 143 1.39 -15.79 3.34
N ALA A 144 2.71 -15.79 3.21
CA ALA A 144 3.61 -16.27 4.26
C ALA A 144 3.44 -15.52 5.60
N GLY A 145 3.15 -14.21 5.53
CA GLY A 145 2.93 -13.38 6.72
C GLY A 145 1.56 -13.54 7.36
N LEU A 146 0.55 -13.98 6.60
CA LEU A 146 -0.84 -14.01 7.07
C LEU A 146 -1.38 -15.43 7.33
N ILE A 147 -0.83 -16.44 6.66
CA ILE A 147 -1.42 -17.79 6.59
C ILE A 147 -1.62 -18.44 7.96
N ALA A 148 -0.73 -18.24 8.91
CA ALA A 148 -0.86 -18.80 10.25
C ALA A 148 -2.12 -18.30 10.95
N ARG A 149 -2.35 -16.96 10.91
CA ARG A 149 -3.52 -16.33 11.51
C ARG A 149 -4.82 -16.66 10.80
N VAL A 150 -4.77 -16.75 9.45
CA VAL A 150 -5.92 -17.17 8.65
C VAL A 150 -6.34 -18.58 9.02
N ARG A 151 -5.40 -19.51 9.24
CA ARG A 151 -5.68 -20.89 9.70
C ARG A 151 -6.25 -20.94 11.12
N GLU A 152 -5.97 -19.96 11.96
CA GLU A 152 -6.58 -19.77 13.28
C GLU A 152 -8.00 -19.17 13.18
N GLY A 153 -8.50 -18.87 11.96
CA GLY A 153 -9.80 -18.26 11.73
C GLY A 153 -9.84 -16.75 11.97
N VAL A 154 -8.68 -16.07 12.08
CA VAL A 154 -8.63 -14.62 12.29
C VAL A 154 -8.95 -13.90 10.97
N PRO A 155 -10.00 -13.06 10.92
CA PRO A 155 -10.38 -12.34 9.70
C PRO A 155 -9.35 -11.27 9.34
N ILE A 156 -9.20 -11.03 8.03
CA ILE A 156 -8.37 -9.96 7.48
C ILE A 156 -9.26 -8.79 7.07
N VAL A 157 -9.03 -7.62 7.64
CA VAL A 157 -9.69 -6.37 7.27
C VAL A 157 -8.73 -5.57 6.38
N VAL A 158 -9.20 -5.18 5.20
CA VAL A 158 -8.41 -4.47 4.20
C VAL A 158 -9.11 -3.16 3.84
N PRO A 159 -8.62 -1.99 4.28
CA PRO A 159 -9.28 -0.71 4.04
C PRO A 159 -9.04 -0.15 2.63
N GLY A 160 -8.72 -1.00 1.67
CA GLY A 160 -8.49 -0.64 0.27
C GLY A 160 -9.18 -1.64 -0.66
N PRO A 161 -10.18 -1.23 -1.47
CA PRO A 161 -10.99 -2.15 -2.27
C PRO A 161 -10.17 -2.94 -3.28
N THR A 162 -9.21 -2.33 -3.95
CA THR A 162 -8.33 -3.01 -4.92
C THR A 162 -7.52 -4.12 -4.27
N CYS A 163 -6.92 -3.85 -3.10
CA CYS A 163 -6.12 -4.86 -2.40
C CYS A 163 -7.01 -5.95 -1.77
N SER A 164 -8.20 -5.58 -1.29
CA SER A 164 -9.19 -6.55 -0.80
C SER A 164 -9.60 -7.51 -1.91
N TYR A 165 -9.92 -6.98 -3.09
CA TYR A 165 -10.23 -7.79 -4.27
C TYR A 165 -9.05 -8.71 -4.65
N GLN A 166 -7.85 -8.16 -4.69
CA GLN A 166 -6.63 -8.91 -5.02
C GLN A 166 -6.41 -10.12 -4.09
N LEU A 167 -6.51 -9.89 -2.77
CA LEU A 167 -6.33 -10.96 -1.77
C LEU A 167 -7.42 -12.02 -1.82
N LYS A 168 -8.66 -11.63 -2.15
CA LYS A 168 -9.82 -12.50 -2.12
C LYS A 168 -9.99 -13.34 -3.40
N ASN A 169 -9.64 -12.77 -4.56
CA ASN A 169 -10.03 -13.33 -5.85
C ASN A 169 -8.85 -13.69 -6.75
N GLU A 170 -7.66 -13.11 -6.54
CA GLU A 170 -6.51 -13.28 -7.43
C GLU A 170 -5.38 -14.13 -6.80
N TYR A 171 -5.43 -14.39 -5.51
CA TYR A 171 -4.46 -15.20 -4.77
C TYR A 171 -4.75 -16.69 -4.82
#